data_f0bb1430b7018a634c13a8d695098578
#
_entry.id   f0bb1430b7018a634c13a8d695098578
#
_cell.length_a   1.000
_cell.length_b   1.000
_cell.length_c   1.000
_cell.angle_alpha   90.00
_cell.angle_beta   90.00
_cell.angle_gamma   90.00
#
_symmetry.space_group_name_H-M   'P 1'
#
loop_
_entity.id
_entity.type
_entity.pdbx_description
1 polymer ?
#
loop_
_entity_poly.entity_id
_entity_poly.type
_entity_poly.pdbx_seq_one_letter_code
_entity_poly.pdbx_strand_id
1 'polypeptide(L)'
;MSNARQSLVIAAALLLAACTSTPEVISPSTVATAPQTARVTAGLESYMQQRARVERVGFRLRHAAAPACAKTNETKAELGLIVWSLANFSNDEDRAHLQGAFALTNAVTVALAVADAPASRAGLKAGDILTHVDGVPLGDGKGATERFIQLSNAAAQSGPVRLTRAGGKTVVAEPQIVCEFPTLLVRSPEINAAADGRVLAITTGLFELTHNDDELALILGHELAHNTLGHLKATEPKEKPGGLLDAFVRATIGTAVAKAVTRPYSIENEKEADYVGLYLMARAGYNITAAEAFWRRLNETTRAQAVTATHPSGEDRLHALQGAISEIKAKQKAKQPLEPNLKPRQ
;
A
#
# COMPACT_ATOMS: atom_id res chain seq x y z
N MET A 1 95.99 -14.68 -37.93
CA MET A 1 96.35 -13.31 -38.34
C MET A 1 95.28 -12.40 -37.76
N SER A 2 95.71 -11.66 -36.74
CA SER A 2 95.61 -10.20 -36.57
C SER A 2 94.18 -9.71 -36.41
N ASN A 3 93.77 -8.89 -35.47
CA ASN A 3 94.44 -8.07 -34.45
C ASN A 3 93.37 -7.60 -33.42
N ALA A 4 93.88 -7.48 -32.25
CA ALA A 4 93.26 -6.77 -31.15
C ALA A 4 92.80 -5.33 -31.47
N ARG A 5 91.81 -4.82 -30.82
CA ARG A 5 91.80 -3.49 -30.21
C ARG A 5 90.88 -3.44 -29.01
N GLN A 6 91.50 -3.20 -27.89
CA GLN A 6 90.88 -2.77 -26.66
C GLN A 6 90.28 -1.39 -26.81
N SER A 7 89.11 -1.19 -26.28
CA SER A 7 88.60 0.15 -25.94
C SER A 7 87.88 0.12 -24.61
N LEU A 8 88.42 0.82 -23.70
CA LEU A 8 88.02 1.17 -22.34
C LEU A 8 86.74 1.95 -22.39
N VAL A 9 85.67 1.49 -21.73
CA VAL A 9 84.51 2.31 -21.48
C VAL A 9 84.22 2.33 -19.99
N ILE A 10 84.24 3.52 -19.49
CA ILE A 10 84.01 3.96 -18.11
C ILE A 10 82.59 3.60 -17.67
N ALA A 11 82.45 2.85 -16.56
CA ALA A 11 81.16 2.57 -15.93
C ALA A 11 80.74 3.80 -15.12
N ALA A 12 79.68 4.45 -15.59
CA ALA A 12 78.88 5.40 -14.79
C ALA A 12 77.78 4.66 -14.06
N ALA A 13 77.90 4.47 -12.78
CA ALA A 13 76.89 3.92 -11.93
C ALA A 13 75.78 4.97 -11.72
N LEU A 14 74.67 4.84 -12.36
CA LEU A 14 73.40 5.55 -12.04
C LEU A 14 72.65 4.76 -10.98
N LEU A 15 72.64 5.27 -9.76
CA LEU A 15 71.79 4.86 -8.67
C LEU A 15 70.35 5.26 -9.00
N LEU A 16 69.54 4.33 -9.51
CA LEU A 16 68.09 4.45 -9.58
C LEU A 16 67.52 4.04 -8.21
N ALA A 17 67.16 5.05 -7.41
CA ALA A 17 66.31 4.85 -6.24
C ALA A 17 64.92 4.44 -6.70
N ALA A 18 64.59 3.15 -6.69
CA ALA A 18 63.25 2.64 -6.89
C ALA A 18 62.46 2.93 -5.60
N CYS A 19 61.59 3.94 -5.65
CA CYS A 19 60.51 4.09 -4.68
C CYS A 19 59.52 2.94 -4.90
N THR A 20 59.63 1.88 -4.12
CA THR A 20 58.61 0.86 -3.99
C THR A 20 57.50 1.43 -3.07
N SER A 21 56.54 2.15 -3.64
CA SER A 21 55.28 2.38 -2.99
C SER A 21 54.51 1.07 -2.96
N THR A 22 54.49 0.40 -1.82
CA THR A 22 53.53 -0.69 -1.56
C THR A 22 52.13 -0.11 -1.67
N PRO A 23 51.23 -0.73 -2.47
CA PRO A 23 49.85 -0.28 -2.44
C PRO A 23 49.29 -0.53 -1.04
N GLU A 24 48.86 0.55 -0.39
CA GLU A 24 48.13 0.52 0.86
C GLU A 24 46.83 -0.25 0.55
N VAL A 25 46.72 -1.47 1.07
CA VAL A 25 45.50 -2.23 1.04
C VAL A 25 44.52 -1.47 1.92
N ILE A 26 43.65 -0.68 1.29
CA ILE A 26 42.50 -0.06 1.96
C ILE A 26 41.66 -1.24 2.47
N SER A 27 41.81 -1.54 3.73
CA SER A 27 40.89 -2.46 4.43
C SER A 27 39.47 -1.94 4.20
N PRO A 28 38.54 -2.78 3.74
CA PRO A 28 37.15 -2.34 3.61
C PRO A 28 36.72 -1.83 4.99
N SER A 29 36.37 -0.55 5.07
CA SER A 29 35.74 0.05 6.24
C SER A 29 34.64 -0.89 6.66
N THR A 30 34.76 -1.48 7.83
CA THR A 30 33.68 -2.21 8.49
C THR A 30 32.58 -1.20 8.75
N VAL A 31 31.70 -1.02 7.77
CA VAL A 31 30.40 -0.39 8.01
C VAL A 31 29.77 -1.27 9.07
N ALA A 32 29.70 -0.75 10.28
CA ALA A 32 29.08 -1.45 11.40
C ALA A 32 27.63 -1.73 10.98
N THR A 33 27.38 -2.95 10.55
CA THR A 33 26.03 -3.39 10.20
C THR A 33 25.20 -3.40 11.47
N ALA A 34 24.15 -2.58 11.50
CA ALA A 34 23.22 -2.54 12.63
C ALA A 34 22.80 -3.98 13.03
N PRO A 35 22.61 -4.25 14.33
CA PRO A 35 22.13 -5.55 14.79
C PRO A 35 20.90 -6.01 13.98
N GLN A 36 20.79 -7.30 13.70
CA GLN A 36 19.70 -7.86 12.90
C GLN A 36 18.33 -7.41 13.41
N THR A 37 18.14 -7.40 14.72
CA THR A 37 16.93 -6.90 15.40
C THR A 37 16.59 -5.48 15.03
N ALA A 38 17.58 -4.56 15.03
CA ALA A 38 17.36 -3.16 14.66
C ALA A 38 16.94 -3.01 13.18
N ARG A 39 17.49 -3.83 12.29
CA ARG A 39 17.12 -3.84 10.86
C ARG A 39 15.69 -4.36 10.63
N VAL A 40 15.28 -5.42 11.33
CA VAL A 40 13.92 -5.97 11.24
C VAL A 40 12.92 -4.96 11.79
N THR A 41 13.19 -4.33 12.93
CA THR A 41 12.34 -3.29 13.52
C THR A 41 12.17 -2.10 12.56
N ALA A 42 13.26 -1.56 12.01
CA ALA A 42 13.21 -0.46 11.04
C ALA A 42 12.43 -0.86 9.77
N GLY A 43 12.59 -2.09 9.29
CA GLY A 43 11.83 -2.62 8.15
C GLY A 43 10.32 -2.72 8.44
N LEU A 44 9.95 -3.10 9.65
CA LEU A 44 8.54 -3.18 10.07
C LEU A 44 7.93 -1.78 10.26
N GLU A 45 8.65 -0.84 10.84
CA GLU A 45 8.21 0.55 10.97
C GLU A 45 8.01 1.21 9.60
N SER A 46 8.97 1.04 8.69
CA SER A 46 8.86 1.52 7.31
C SER A 46 7.63 0.94 6.60
N TYR A 47 7.42 -0.37 6.73
CA TYR A 47 6.23 -1.02 6.17
C TYR A 47 4.93 -0.45 6.75
N MET A 48 4.88 -0.17 8.07
CA MET A 48 3.69 0.41 8.69
C MET A 48 3.42 1.83 8.23
N GLN A 49 4.46 2.63 7.96
CA GLN A 49 4.31 3.96 7.36
C GLN A 49 3.75 3.88 5.93
N GLN A 50 4.28 2.97 5.11
CA GLN A 50 3.78 2.71 3.77
C GLN A 50 2.31 2.23 3.83
N ARG A 51 2.01 1.30 4.74
CA ARG A 51 0.65 0.80 4.98
C ARG A 51 -0.31 1.91 5.37
N ALA A 52 0.11 2.80 6.28
CA ALA A 52 -0.71 3.94 6.70
C ALA A 52 -1.07 4.87 5.51
N ARG A 53 -0.12 5.08 4.60
CA ARG A 53 -0.36 5.86 3.38
C ARG A 53 -1.34 5.17 2.44
N VAL A 54 -1.17 3.86 2.20
CA VAL A 54 -2.09 3.06 1.37
C VAL A 54 -3.50 3.07 1.94
N GLU A 55 -3.64 2.87 3.25
CA GLU A 55 -4.95 2.88 3.91
C GLU A 55 -5.61 4.26 3.86
N ARG A 56 -4.87 5.33 4.06
CA ARG A 56 -5.40 6.69 3.98
C ARG A 56 -5.94 7.01 2.60
N VAL A 57 -5.17 6.72 1.55
CA VAL A 57 -5.57 6.96 0.17
C VAL A 57 -6.75 6.05 -0.21
N GLY A 58 -6.65 4.76 0.13
CA GLY A 58 -7.68 3.78 -0.17
C GLY A 58 -9.01 4.07 0.55
N PHE A 59 -8.97 4.48 1.82
CA PHE A 59 -10.18 4.84 2.57
C PHE A 59 -10.91 6.02 1.92
N ARG A 60 -10.19 7.08 1.53
CA ARG A 60 -10.78 8.24 0.85
C ARG A 60 -11.40 7.88 -0.51
N LEU A 61 -10.71 7.04 -1.30
CA LEU A 61 -11.23 6.57 -2.58
C LEU A 61 -12.47 5.70 -2.40
N ARG A 62 -12.45 4.74 -1.45
CA ARG A 62 -13.59 3.87 -1.14
C ARG A 62 -14.80 4.66 -0.64
N HIS A 63 -14.56 5.72 0.15
CA HIS A 63 -15.63 6.63 0.55
C HIS A 63 -16.21 7.41 -0.65
N ALA A 64 -15.35 7.94 -1.52
CA ALA A 64 -15.78 8.63 -2.73
C ALA A 64 -16.54 7.73 -3.72
N ALA A 65 -16.25 6.43 -3.72
CA ALA A 65 -16.90 5.41 -4.55
C ALA A 65 -18.20 4.84 -3.93
N ALA A 66 -18.48 5.09 -2.64
CA ALA A 66 -19.60 4.50 -1.91
C ALA A 66 -20.95 4.62 -2.64
N PRO A 67 -21.30 5.72 -3.34
CA PRO A 67 -22.55 5.79 -4.11
C PRO A 67 -22.65 4.78 -5.26
N ALA A 68 -21.49 4.37 -5.84
CA ALA A 68 -21.47 3.34 -6.88
C ALA A 68 -21.67 1.95 -6.26
N CYS A 69 -20.94 1.65 -5.17
CA CYS A 69 -21.04 0.38 -4.46
C CYS A 69 -22.40 0.16 -3.78
N ALA A 70 -23.11 1.22 -3.42
CA ALA A 70 -24.47 1.12 -2.86
C ALA A 70 -25.46 0.49 -3.85
N LYS A 71 -25.23 0.63 -5.15
CA LYS A 71 -26.09 0.03 -6.19
C LYS A 71 -25.98 -1.49 -6.24
N THR A 72 -24.90 -2.05 -5.74
CA THR A 72 -24.61 -3.50 -5.70
C THR A 72 -24.64 -4.07 -4.28
N ASN A 73 -25.01 -3.26 -3.27
CA ASN A 73 -24.97 -3.60 -1.84
C ASN A 73 -23.56 -3.97 -1.35
N GLU A 74 -22.51 -3.39 -1.94
CA GLU A 74 -21.12 -3.61 -1.59
C GLU A 74 -20.55 -2.44 -0.78
N THR A 75 -21.32 -2.01 0.22
CA THR A 75 -20.94 -0.93 1.14
C THR A 75 -20.93 -1.40 2.58
N LYS A 76 -20.06 -0.78 3.38
CA LYS A 76 -20.05 -0.94 4.84
C LYS A 76 -19.74 0.36 5.54
N ALA A 77 -20.16 0.43 6.80
CA ALA A 77 -19.77 1.51 7.69
C ALA A 77 -18.43 1.18 8.34
N GLU A 78 -17.46 2.07 8.27
CA GLU A 78 -16.10 1.87 8.79
C GLU A 78 -15.64 3.03 9.67
N LEU A 79 -14.76 2.70 10.63
CA LEU A 79 -14.11 3.66 11.53
C LEU A 79 -12.70 4.07 11.05
N GLY A 80 -12.10 3.32 10.13
CA GLY A 80 -10.72 3.52 9.69
C GLY A 80 -9.70 3.13 10.76
N LEU A 81 -9.88 1.96 11.38
CA LEU A 81 -8.98 1.38 12.39
C LEU A 81 -8.43 0.03 11.97
N ILE A 82 -7.14 -0.17 12.23
CA ILE A 82 -6.51 -1.49 12.28
C ILE A 82 -6.08 -1.74 13.72
N VAL A 83 -6.49 -2.87 14.27
CA VAL A 83 -6.15 -3.28 15.64
C VAL A 83 -5.38 -4.57 15.65
N TRP A 84 -4.46 -4.70 16.60
CA TRP A 84 -3.66 -5.89 16.84
C TRP A 84 -3.67 -6.31 18.30
N SER A 85 -3.33 -7.58 18.51
CA SER A 85 -2.98 -8.16 19.82
C SER A 85 -1.80 -9.11 19.61
N LEU A 86 -0.84 -9.19 20.53
CA LEU A 86 0.23 -10.18 20.46
C LEU A 86 -0.29 -11.62 20.42
N ALA A 87 -1.47 -11.87 20.97
CA ALA A 87 -2.10 -13.18 20.94
C ALA A 87 -2.48 -13.66 19.53
N ASN A 88 -2.53 -12.77 18.54
CA ASN A 88 -2.81 -13.11 17.14
C ASN A 88 -1.59 -13.63 16.38
N PHE A 89 -0.39 -13.50 16.95
CA PHE A 89 0.87 -13.91 16.33
C PHE A 89 1.39 -15.18 17.04
N SER A 90 1.67 -16.22 16.26
CA SER A 90 2.13 -17.51 16.78
C SER A 90 3.65 -17.65 16.81
N ASN A 91 4.38 -16.83 16.05
CA ASN A 91 5.83 -16.85 15.99
C ASN A 91 6.42 -15.97 17.10
N ASP A 92 7.30 -16.52 17.93
CA ASP A 92 7.89 -15.81 19.06
C ASP A 92 8.83 -14.68 18.63
N GLU A 93 9.52 -14.82 17.51
CA GLU A 93 10.39 -13.78 16.96
C GLU A 93 9.55 -12.58 16.49
N ASP A 94 8.46 -12.81 15.74
CA ASP A 94 7.52 -11.78 15.33
C ASP A 94 6.91 -11.07 16.54
N ARG A 95 6.52 -11.85 17.57
CA ARG A 95 5.97 -11.29 18.82
C ARG A 95 6.96 -10.37 19.52
N ALA A 96 8.23 -10.80 19.64
CA ALA A 96 9.27 -9.98 20.26
C ALA A 96 9.52 -8.68 19.48
N HIS A 97 9.55 -8.74 18.16
CA HIS A 97 9.70 -7.56 17.30
C HIS A 97 8.51 -6.58 17.43
N LEU A 98 7.29 -7.11 17.39
CA LEU A 98 6.07 -6.31 17.51
C LEU A 98 5.94 -5.66 18.90
N GLN A 99 6.32 -6.39 19.94
CA GLN A 99 6.37 -5.87 21.31
C GLN A 99 7.42 -4.76 21.44
N GLY A 100 8.60 -4.95 20.86
CA GLY A 100 9.67 -3.96 20.90
C GLY A 100 9.37 -2.70 20.10
N ALA A 101 8.85 -2.84 18.86
CA ALA A 101 8.60 -1.73 17.95
C ALA A 101 7.32 -0.94 18.28
N PHE A 102 6.26 -1.62 18.73
CA PHE A 102 4.92 -1.02 18.90
C PHE A 102 4.36 -1.14 20.32
N ALA A 103 5.14 -1.60 21.28
CA ALA A 103 4.71 -1.85 22.66
C ALA A 103 3.42 -2.70 22.74
N LEU A 104 3.22 -3.63 21.79
CA LEU A 104 2.05 -4.47 21.76
C LEU A 104 1.99 -5.40 22.98
N THR A 105 0.78 -5.59 23.48
CA THR A 105 0.44 -6.53 24.54
C THR A 105 -0.61 -7.53 24.03
N ASN A 106 -1.14 -8.38 24.89
CA ASN A 106 -2.29 -9.23 24.54
C ASN A 106 -3.62 -8.44 24.49
N ALA A 107 -3.64 -7.19 24.90
CA ALA A 107 -4.81 -6.32 24.76
C ALA A 107 -5.01 -5.86 23.31
N VAL A 108 -6.24 -5.45 23.00
CA VAL A 108 -6.58 -4.85 21.69
C VAL A 108 -5.91 -3.49 21.57
N THR A 109 -4.90 -3.39 20.73
CA THR A 109 -4.11 -2.16 20.52
C THR A 109 -4.35 -1.61 19.11
N VAL A 110 -4.58 -0.31 19.00
CA VAL A 110 -4.66 0.38 17.70
C VAL A 110 -3.29 0.35 17.04
N ALA A 111 -3.16 -0.45 16.00
CA ALA A 111 -1.95 -0.52 15.18
C ALA A 111 -1.89 0.65 14.18
N LEU A 112 -3.05 1.06 13.68
CA LEU A 112 -3.21 2.19 12.77
C LEU A 112 -4.58 2.84 12.96
N ALA A 113 -4.61 4.15 13.17
CA ALA A 113 -5.77 5.00 12.95
C ALA A 113 -5.57 5.74 11.62
N VAL A 114 -6.40 5.44 10.63
CA VAL A 114 -6.29 6.04 9.29
C VAL A 114 -6.52 7.54 9.41
N ALA A 115 -5.59 8.34 8.91
CA ALA A 115 -5.69 9.80 8.99
C ALA A 115 -6.96 10.30 8.30
N ASP A 116 -7.62 11.27 8.92
CA ASP A 116 -8.89 11.86 8.48
C ASP A 116 -10.10 10.87 8.46
N ALA A 117 -9.93 9.64 8.92
CA ALA A 117 -11.03 8.70 9.11
C ALA A 117 -11.74 8.92 10.47
N PRO A 118 -12.94 8.37 10.67
CA PRO A 118 -13.75 8.60 11.88
C PRO A 118 -13.01 8.43 13.19
N ALA A 119 -12.27 7.36 13.36
CA ALA A 119 -11.59 7.07 14.62
C ALA A 119 -10.45 8.06 14.91
N SER A 120 -9.68 8.47 13.89
CA SER A 120 -8.62 9.46 14.08
C SER A 120 -9.20 10.85 14.38
N ARG A 121 -10.31 11.22 13.72
CA ARG A 121 -11.03 12.46 14.05
C ARG A 121 -11.60 12.46 15.48
N ALA A 122 -11.98 11.29 16.00
CA ALA A 122 -12.40 11.11 17.39
C ALA A 122 -11.22 11.12 18.38
N GLY A 123 -9.97 11.23 17.91
CA GLY A 123 -8.76 11.34 18.71
C GLY A 123 -8.10 10.00 19.06
N LEU A 124 -8.43 8.92 18.36
CA LEU A 124 -7.68 7.66 18.45
C LEU A 124 -6.41 7.73 17.61
N LYS A 125 -5.36 7.07 18.09
CA LYS A 125 -4.05 7.00 17.45
C LYS A 125 -3.40 5.64 17.66
N ALA A 126 -2.39 5.35 16.89
CA ALA A 126 -1.56 4.16 17.07
C ALA A 126 -1.00 4.10 18.50
N GLY A 127 -1.01 2.90 19.09
CA GLY A 127 -0.62 2.64 20.47
C GLY A 127 -1.78 2.76 21.51
N ASP A 128 -2.94 3.31 21.15
CA ASP A 128 -4.09 3.31 22.06
C ASP A 128 -4.57 1.88 22.31
N ILE A 129 -4.72 1.51 23.59
CA ILE A 129 -5.29 0.23 24.00
C ILE A 129 -6.80 0.41 24.18
N LEU A 130 -7.58 -0.40 23.46
CA LEU A 130 -9.05 -0.40 23.54
C LEU A 130 -9.53 -1.48 24.49
N THR A 131 -10.46 -1.12 25.38
CA THR A 131 -11.00 -2.00 26.41
C THR A 131 -12.48 -2.33 26.20
N HIS A 132 -13.26 -1.41 25.61
CA HIS A 132 -14.70 -1.62 25.37
C HIS A 132 -15.13 -1.01 24.03
N VAL A 133 -16.17 -1.62 23.44
CA VAL A 133 -16.98 -1.07 22.36
C VAL A 133 -18.42 -0.96 22.87
N ASP A 134 -19.00 0.25 22.86
CA ASP A 134 -20.34 0.56 23.38
C ASP A 134 -20.63 0.00 24.79
N GLY A 135 -19.60 0.06 25.66
CA GLY A 135 -19.68 -0.47 27.00
C GLY A 135 -19.47 -1.98 27.16
N VAL A 136 -19.37 -2.74 26.03
CA VAL A 136 -19.10 -4.17 26.05
C VAL A 136 -17.59 -4.41 26.14
N PRO A 137 -17.10 -5.18 27.15
CA PRO A 137 -15.68 -5.41 27.33
C PRO A 137 -15.11 -6.30 26.23
N LEU A 138 -13.91 -5.91 25.75
CA LEU A 138 -13.18 -6.67 24.73
C LEU A 138 -12.44 -7.86 25.32
N GLY A 139 -11.95 -7.73 26.57
CA GLY A 139 -10.96 -8.64 27.13
C GLY A 139 -9.60 -8.46 26.47
N ASP A 140 -8.75 -9.45 26.69
CA ASP A 140 -7.43 -9.56 26.09
C ASP A 140 -7.16 -11.00 25.62
N GLY A 141 -6.02 -11.23 24.98
CA GLY A 141 -5.63 -12.53 24.47
C GLY A 141 -6.32 -12.93 23.16
N LYS A 142 -6.35 -14.24 22.91
CA LYS A 142 -6.91 -14.81 21.69
C LYS A 142 -8.42 -14.54 21.59
N GLY A 143 -8.85 -14.00 20.46
CA GLY A 143 -10.26 -13.66 20.20
C GLY A 143 -10.67 -12.23 20.59
N ALA A 144 -9.81 -11.45 21.26
CA ALA A 144 -10.14 -10.07 21.63
C ALA A 144 -10.23 -9.14 20.41
N THR A 145 -9.36 -9.30 19.43
CA THR A 145 -9.40 -8.54 18.17
C THR A 145 -10.61 -8.92 17.32
N GLU A 146 -10.97 -10.19 17.24
CA GLU A 146 -12.17 -10.68 16.55
C GLU A 146 -13.43 -10.12 17.20
N ARG A 147 -13.46 -10.10 18.54
CA ARG A 147 -14.57 -9.46 19.29
C ARG A 147 -14.66 -7.98 19.00
N PHE A 148 -13.53 -7.26 18.97
CA PHE A 148 -13.52 -5.86 18.57
C PHE A 148 -14.12 -5.68 17.17
N ILE A 149 -13.68 -6.46 16.18
CA ILE A 149 -14.18 -6.39 14.80
C ILE A 149 -15.68 -6.63 14.74
N GLN A 150 -16.17 -7.67 15.42
CA GLN A 150 -17.60 -7.99 15.45
C GLN A 150 -18.43 -6.88 16.08
N LEU A 151 -18.02 -6.42 17.27
CA LEU A 151 -18.76 -5.36 18.00
C LEU A 151 -18.71 -4.02 17.27
N SER A 152 -17.53 -3.62 16.77
CA SER A 152 -17.39 -2.33 16.07
C SER A 152 -18.14 -2.32 14.74
N ASN A 153 -18.15 -3.42 13.98
CA ASN A 153 -18.92 -3.52 12.75
C ASN A 153 -20.43 -3.49 13.02
N ALA A 154 -20.89 -4.19 14.04
CA ALA A 154 -22.32 -4.18 14.42
C ALA A 154 -22.75 -2.78 14.89
N ALA A 155 -21.95 -2.15 15.74
CA ALA A 155 -22.22 -0.79 16.23
C ALA A 155 -22.22 0.23 15.09
N ALA A 156 -21.25 0.15 14.19
CA ALA A 156 -21.11 1.08 13.05
C ALA A 156 -22.32 1.04 12.09
N GLN A 157 -23.01 -0.09 11.99
CA GLN A 157 -24.25 -0.19 11.21
C GLN A 157 -25.42 0.57 11.84
N SER A 158 -25.36 0.79 13.15
CA SER A 158 -26.44 1.41 13.93
C SER A 158 -26.21 2.91 14.19
N GLY A 159 -25.00 3.42 13.97
CA GLY A 159 -24.67 4.82 14.19
C GLY A 159 -23.30 5.03 14.86
N PRO A 160 -23.15 6.09 15.68
CA PRO A 160 -21.90 6.43 16.33
C PRO A 160 -21.42 5.33 17.28
N VAL A 161 -20.13 5.02 17.23
CA VAL A 161 -19.49 3.95 18.02
C VAL A 161 -18.72 4.55 19.19
N ARG A 162 -18.97 4.08 20.40
CA ARG A 162 -18.22 4.47 21.61
C ARG A 162 -17.05 3.50 21.82
N LEU A 163 -15.85 4.05 21.82
CA LEU A 163 -14.61 3.28 22.03
C LEU A 163 -13.95 3.76 23.32
N THR A 164 -13.82 2.85 24.30
CA THR A 164 -13.17 3.15 25.59
C THR A 164 -11.73 2.67 25.56
N ARG A 165 -10.81 3.59 25.90
CA ARG A 165 -9.37 3.30 26.01
C ARG A 165 -9.00 2.82 27.41
N ALA A 166 -7.85 2.20 27.55
CA ALA A 166 -7.21 2.00 28.84
C ALA A 166 -7.13 3.35 29.60
N GLY A 167 -7.42 3.33 30.90
CA GLY A 167 -7.59 4.57 31.68
C GLY A 167 -9.01 5.16 31.65
N GLY A 168 -9.97 4.47 31.02
CA GLY A 168 -11.42 4.77 31.11
C GLY A 168 -11.92 5.90 30.20
N LYS A 169 -11.05 6.57 29.44
CA LYS A 169 -11.49 7.63 28.52
C LYS A 169 -12.23 7.03 27.32
N THR A 170 -13.45 7.47 27.10
CA THR A 170 -14.29 7.08 25.96
C THR A 170 -14.26 8.18 24.89
N VAL A 171 -14.17 7.77 23.63
CA VAL A 171 -14.35 8.61 22.45
C VAL A 171 -15.54 8.10 21.63
N VAL A 172 -16.16 8.99 20.86
CA VAL A 172 -17.27 8.65 19.97
C VAL A 172 -16.83 8.89 18.54
N ALA A 173 -16.89 7.86 17.70
CA ALA A 173 -16.53 7.92 16.29
C ALA A 173 -17.78 7.76 15.43
N GLU A 174 -18.01 8.70 14.51
CA GLU A 174 -19.09 8.68 13.52
C GLU A 174 -18.64 7.86 12.31
N PRO A 175 -19.19 6.65 12.08
CA PRO A 175 -18.76 5.81 10.95
C PRO A 175 -18.97 6.49 9.61
N GLN A 176 -18.12 6.16 8.63
CA GLN A 176 -18.32 6.57 7.24
C GLN A 176 -18.66 5.36 6.38
N ILE A 177 -19.60 5.55 5.45
CA ILE A 177 -19.93 4.54 4.45
C ILE A 177 -18.82 4.53 3.39
N VAL A 178 -18.28 3.35 3.13
CA VAL A 178 -17.24 3.08 2.14
C VAL A 178 -17.62 1.86 1.29
N CYS A 179 -17.01 1.72 0.11
CA CYS A 179 -17.05 0.45 -0.62
C CYS A 179 -16.39 -0.66 0.19
N GLU A 180 -16.96 -1.85 0.18
CA GLU A 180 -16.47 -3.04 0.92
C GLU A 180 -15.30 -3.75 0.19
N PHE A 181 -14.34 -2.97 -0.32
CA PHE A 181 -13.13 -3.46 -0.99
C PHE A 181 -11.89 -2.96 -0.24
N PRO A 182 -11.44 -3.66 0.83
CA PRO A 182 -10.29 -3.23 1.62
C PRO A 182 -9.03 -3.14 0.76
N THR A 183 -8.17 -2.19 1.12
CA THR A 183 -6.85 -2.02 0.50
C THR A 183 -5.79 -2.86 1.20
N LEU A 184 -4.88 -3.47 0.43
CA LEU A 184 -3.79 -4.28 0.94
C LEU A 184 -2.46 -3.79 0.36
N LEU A 185 -1.46 -3.59 1.23
CA LEU A 185 -0.06 -3.47 0.82
C LEU A 185 0.60 -4.84 0.94
N VAL A 186 1.07 -5.37 -0.18
CA VAL A 186 1.72 -6.69 -0.26
C VAL A 186 3.23 -6.52 -0.29
N ARG A 187 3.95 -7.21 0.60
CA ARG A 187 5.42 -7.22 0.57
C ARG A 187 5.90 -8.02 -0.63
N SER A 188 6.25 -7.33 -1.69
CA SER A 188 6.85 -7.90 -2.90
C SER A 188 7.64 -6.83 -3.62
N PRO A 189 8.85 -7.13 -4.11
CA PRO A 189 9.63 -6.21 -4.94
C PRO A 189 9.07 -6.08 -6.37
N GLU A 190 8.10 -6.89 -6.74
CA GLU A 190 7.44 -6.79 -8.04
C GLU A 190 6.67 -5.48 -8.16
N ILE A 191 6.59 -4.96 -9.38
CA ILE A 191 5.80 -3.76 -9.69
C ILE A 191 4.44 -4.25 -10.15
N ASN A 192 3.45 -4.27 -9.24
CA ASN A 192 2.10 -4.75 -9.56
C ASN A 192 1.03 -4.16 -8.63
N ALA A 193 -0.19 -4.05 -9.17
CA ALA A 193 -1.42 -3.86 -8.42
C ALA A 193 -2.50 -4.77 -9.00
N ALA A 194 -3.54 -5.05 -8.25
CA ALA A 194 -4.62 -5.91 -8.70
C ALA A 194 -5.91 -5.70 -7.88
N ALA A 195 -7.02 -5.89 -8.55
CA ALA A 195 -8.35 -6.05 -7.95
C ALA A 195 -8.89 -7.45 -8.27
N ASP A 196 -9.51 -8.12 -7.31
CA ASP A 196 -10.04 -9.48 -7.46
C ASP A 196 -11.56 -9.59 -7.25
N GLY A 197 -12.25 -8.45 -7.24
CA GLY A 197 -13.67 -8.35 -6.90
C GLY A 197 -13.96 -8.34 -5.39
N ARG A 198 -12.93 -8.41 -4.52
CA ARG A 198 -13.03 -8.41 -3.06
C ARG A 198 -12.09 -7.46 -2.36
N VAL A 199 -10.89 -7.30 -2.90
CA VAL A 199 -9.82 -6.45 -2.33
C VAL A 199 -9.16 -5.62 -3.41
N LEU A 200 -8.42 -4.59 -2.97
CA LEU A 200 -7.49 -3.82 -3.79
C LEU A 200 -6.09 -4.10 -3.25
N ALA A 201 -5.20 -4.65 -4.05
CA ALA A 201 -3.84 -4.96 -3.64
C ALA A 201 -2.84 -4.09 -4.41
N ILE A 202 -1.80 -3.61 -3.71
CA ILE A 202 -0.62 -2.97 -4.30
C ILE A 202 0.63 -3.57 -3.66
N THR A 203 1.65 -3.85 -4.47
CA THR A 203 2.93 -4.34 -3.98
C THR A 203 3.81 -3.20 -3.46
N THR A 204 4.73 -3.51 -2.54
CA THR A 204 5.73 -2.52 -2.09
C THR A 204 6.58 -2.01 -3.26
N GLY A 205 6.90 -2.86 -4.24
CA GLY A 205 7.67 -2.45 -5.43
C GLY A 205 6.96 -1.40 -6.27
N LEU A 206 5.64 -1.50 -6.49
CA LEU A 206 4.88 -0.46 -7.19
C LEU A 206 4.64 0.77 -6.31
N PHE A 207 4.37 0.56 -5.01
CA PHE A 207 4.23 1.66 -4.06
C PHE A 207 5.46 2.59 -4.04
N GLU A 208 6.68 2.03 -4.08
CA GLU A 208 7.93 2.78 -4.10
C GLU A 208 8.10 3.66 -5.36
N LEU A 209 7.42 3.35 -6.45
CA LEU A 209 7.38 4.18 -7.64
C LEU A 209 6.41 5.37 -7.52
N THR A 210 5.55 5.38 -6.50
CA THR A 210 4.63 6.50 -6.27
C THR A 210 5.28 7.59 -5.44
N HIS A 211 5.47 8.77 -6.02
CA HIS A 211 6.14 9.89 -5.37
C HIS A 211 5.21 10.66 -4.40
N ASN A 212 3.91 10.62 -4.63
CA ASN A 212 2.90 11.35 -3.86
C ASN A 212 1.58 10.60 -3.81
N ASP A 213 0.62 11.13 -3.04
CA ASP A 213 -0.69 10.51 -2.86
C ASP A 213 -1.55 10.54 -4.11
N ASP A 214 -1.36 11.50 -5.01
CA ASP A 214 -2.11 11.58 -6.26
C ASP A 214 -1.76 10.40 -7.18
N GLU A 215 -0.48 10.04 -7.25
CA GLU A 215 -0.01 8.89 -8.03
C GLU A 215 -0.48 7.56 -7.41
N LEU A 216 -0.46 7.46 -6.07
CA LEU A 216 -1.01 6.29 -5.38
C LEU A 216 -2.52 6.19 -5.57
N ALA A 217 -3.23 7.33 -5.54
CA ALA A 217 -4.66 7.39 -5.78
C ALA A 217 -5.04 7.00 -7.22
N LEU A 218 -4.19 7.31 -8.20
CA LEU A 218 -4.37 6.86 -9.58
C LEU A 218 -4.41 5.33 -9.66
N ILE A 219 -3.42 4.66 -9.06
CA ILE A 219 -3.35 3.20 -9.07
C ILE A 219 -4.54 2.60 -8.33
N LEU A 220 -4.76 3.00 -7.06
CA LEU A 220 -5.84 2.45 -6.24
C LEU A 220 -7.23 2.80 -6.79
N GLY A 221 -7.38 3.96 -7.43
CA GLY A 221 -8.62 4.37 -8.09
C GLY A 221 -8.92 3.51 -9.32
N HIS A 222 -7.89 3.16 -10.11
CA HIS A 222 -8.00 2.24 -11.23
C HIS A 222 -8.43 0.84 -10.77
N GLU A 223 -7.79 0.28 -9.75
CA GLU A 223 -8.15 -1.02 -9.17
C GLU A 223 -9.57 -1.00 -8.56
N LEU A 224 -9.93 0.07 -7.88
CA LEU A 224 -11.28 0.25 -7.34
C LEU A 224 -12.34 0.31 -8.46
N ALA A 225 -12.00 0.94 -9.60
CA ALA A 225 -12.88 0.96 -10.74
C ALA A 225 -13.11 -0.44 -11.32
N HIS A 226 -12.09 -1.30 -11.40
CA HIS A 226 -12.27 -2.70 -11.79
C HIS A 226 -13.30 -3.42 -10.92
N ASN A 227 -13.22 -3.26 -9.59
CA ASN A 227 -14.16 -3.87 -8.65
C ASN A 227 -15.57 -3.28 -8.78
N THR A 228 -15.71 -1.94 -8.78
CA THR A 228 -17.02 -1.28 -8.84
C THR A 228 -17.76 -1.49 -10.16
N LEU A 229 -17.02 -1.75 -11.24
CA LEU A 229 -17.54 -2.06 -12.57
C LEU A 229 -17.76 -3.57 -12.78
N GLY A 230 -17.31 -4.41 -11.85
CA GLY A 230 -17.44 -5.86 -11.93
C GLY A 230 -16.67 -6.49 -13.10
N HIS A 231 -15.48 -5.95 -13.43
CA HIS A 231 -14.64 -6.46 -14.50
C HIS A 231 -14.12 -7.88 -14.22
N LEU A 232 -13.94 -8.22 -12.94
CA LEU A 232 -13.78 -9.59 -12.47
C LEU A 232 -14.92 -9.91 -11.50
N LYS A 233 -15.84 -10.77 -11.93
CA LYS A 233 -16.75 -11.38 -10.97
C LYS A 233 -15.94 -12.35 -10.14
N ALA A 234 -16.00 -12.24 -8.81
CA ALA A 234 -15.44 -13.22 -7.91
C ALA A 234 -15.97 -14.61 -8.28
N THR A 235 -15.11 -15.47 -8.84
CA THR A 235 -15.52 -16.77 -9.39
C THR A 235 -15.65 -17.87 -8.32
N GLU A 236 -15.34 -17.55 -7.07
CA GLU A 236 -15.40 -18.49 -5.94
C GLU A 236 -16.47 -18.07 -4.93
N PRO A 237 -17.18 -19.03 -4.30
CA PRO A 237 -18.05 -18.72 -3.18
C PRO A 237 -17.24 -17.95 -2.14
N LYS A 238 -17.85 -16.90 -1.57
CA LYS A 238 -17.27 -16.17 -0.44
C LYS A 238 -17.02 -17.18 0.69
N GLU A 239 -15.86 -17.82 0.70
CA GLU A 239 -15.39 -18.40 1.95
C GLU A 239 -15.50 -17.29 2.98
N LYS A 240 -16.11 -17.60 4.14
CA LYS A 240 -16.22 -16.65 5.24
C LYS A 240 -14.86 -15.97 5.37
N PRO A 241 -14.73 -14.65 5.22
CA PRO A 241 -13.44 -14.03 5.33
C PRO A 241 -12.93 -14.37 6.73
N GLY A 242 -11.85 -15.10 6.80
CA GLY A 242 -10.96 -15.02 7.94
C GLY A 242 -10.69 -13.53 8.01
N GLY A 243 -11.12 -12.84 9.07
CA GLY A 243 -11.34 -11.41 9.07
C GLY A 243 -10.23 -10.58 8.44
N LEU A 244 -10.43 -9.26 8.34
CA LEU A 244 -9.43 -8.28 7.84
C LEU A 244 -8.01 -8.55 8.37
N LEU A 245 -7.91 -9.12 9.56
CA LEU A 245 -6.70 -9.60 10.20
C LEU A 245 -6.05 -10.78 9.46
N ASP A 246 -6.82 -11.77 8.99
CA ASP A 246 -6.29 -12.93 8.27
C ASP A 246 -5.77 -12.52 6.89
N ALA A 247 -6.46 -11.62 6.18
CA ALA A 247 -5.98 -11.03 4.94
C ALA A 247 -4.71 -10.19 5.18
N PHE A 248 -4.65 -9.44 6.29
CA PHE A 248 -3.49 -8.65 6.67
C PHE A 248 -2.29 -9.54 7.05
N VAL A 249 -2.50 -10.57 7.88
CA VAL A 249 -1.46 -11.53 8.28
C VAL A 249 -0.92 -12.26 7.05
N ARG A 250 -1.78 -12.74 6.16
CA ARG A 250 -1.36 -13.40 4.91
C ARG A 250 -0.61 -12.46 3.98
N ALA A 251 -1.04 -11.20 3.84
CA ALA A 251 -0.35 -10.19 3.06
C ALA A 251 1.01 -9.79 3.67
N THR A 252 1.11 -9.81 5.00
CA THR A 252 2.36 -9.50 5.73
C THR A 252 3.37 -10.65 5.67
N ILE A 253 2.89 -11.91 5.62
CA ILE A 253 3.72 -13.14 5.62
C ILE A 253 4.03 -13.61 4.18
N GLY A 254 3.44 -13.03 3.16
CA GLY A 254 3.94 -13.18 1.77
C GLY A 254 3.56 -14.44 1.01
N THR A 255 2.40 -15.10 1.25
CA THR A 255 2.15 -16.40 0.62
C THR A 255 0.91 -16.56 -0.27
N ALA A 256 0.01 -15.60 -0.42
CA ALA A 256 -1.26 -15.93 -1.09
C ALA A 256 -1.79 -14.98 -2.18
N VAL A 257 -1.37 -13.74 -2.28
CA VAL A 257 -1.98 -12.79 -3.25
C VAL A 257 -1.38 -12.91 -4.65
N ALA A 258 -0.16 -13.43 -4.79
CA ALA A 258 0.53 -13.54 -6.09
C ALA A 258 -0.14 -14.48 -7.12
N LYS A 259 -1.10 -15.32 -6.71
CA LYS A 259 -1.80 -16.25 -7.62
C LYS A 259 -3.17 -15.76 -8.12
N ALA A 260 -3.68 -14.64 -7.58
CA ALA A 260 -5.08 -14.26 -7.83
C ALA A 260 -5.32 -13.55 -9.16
N VAL A 261 -4.32 -12.97 -9.80
CA VAL A 261 -4.51 -12.19 -11.04
C VAL A 261 -3.55 -12.67 -12.12
N THR A 262 -3.95 -13.73 -12.83
CA THR A 262 -3.22 -14.25 -14.01
C THR A 262 -3.93 -13.96 -15.32
N ARG A 263 -5.10 -13.32 -15.31
CA ARG A 263 -5.82 -13.00 -16.55
C ARG A 263 -5.73 -11.51 -16.82
N PRO A 264 -5.20 -11.11 -17.99
CA PRO A 264 -5.22 -9.71 -18.40
C PRO A 264 -6.67 -9.25 -18.61
N TYR A 265 -6.95 -8.01 -18.23
CA TYR A 265 -8.20 -7.36 -18.57
C TYR A 265 -8.27 -7.07 -20.08
N SER A 266 -9.47 -6.91 -20.63
CA SER A 266 -9.59 -6.41 -21.99
C SER A 266 -9.18 -4.93 -22.06
N ILE A 267 -8.76 -4.47 -23.25
CA ILE A 267 -8.40 -3.05 -23.46
C ILE A 267 -9.59 -2.14 -23.14
N GLU A 268 -10.81 -2.59 -23.40
CA GLU A 268 -12.03 -1.83 -23.09
C GLU A 268 -12.21 -1.69 -21.58
N ASN A 269 -12.02 -2.77 -20.81
CA ASN A 269 -12.09 -2.75 -19.34
C ASN A 269 -11.02 -1.82 -18.76
N GLU A 270 -9.81 -1.82 -19.34
CA GLU A 270 -8.74 -0.92 -18.93
C GLU A 270 -9.09 0.56 -19.16
N LYS A 271 -9.62 0.89 -20.35
CA LYS A 271 -10.08 2.26 -20.67
C LYS A 271 -11.22 2.69 -19.75
N GLU A 272 -12.14 1.79 -19.43
CA GLU A 272 -13.26 2.07 -18.53
C GLU A 272 -12.76 2.27 -17.10
N ALA A 273 -11.80 1.44 -16.63
CA ALA A 273 -11.18 1.56 -15.32
C ALA A 273 -10.36 2.87 -15.18
N ASP A 274 -9.60 3.24 -16.19
CA ASP A 274 -8.89 4.53 -16.24
C ASP A 274 -9.85 5.71 -16.12
N TYR A 275 -10.93 5.68 -16.91
CA TYR A 275 -11.93 6.74 -16.94
C TYR A 275 -12.64 6.89 -15.60
N VAL A 276 -13.18 5.80 -15.05
CA VAL A 276 -13.89 5.80 -13.76
C VAL A 276 -12.92 6.08 -12.60
N GLY A 277 -11.72 5.52 -12.63
CA GLY A 277 -10.68 5.76 -11.64
C GLY A 277 -10.34 7.25 -11.48
N LEU A 278 -10.22 8.00 -12.59
CA LEU A 278 -10.02 9.45 -12.55
C LEU A 278 -11.19 10.20 -11.90
N TYR A 279 -12.44 9.78 -12.14
CA TYR A 279 -13.60 10.34 -11.45
C TYR A 279 -13.57 10.06 -9.95
N LEU A 280 -13.18 8.85 -9.54
CA LEU A 280 -13.01 8.50 -8.13
C LEU A 280 -11.92 9.34 -7.46
N MET A 281 -10.79 9.57 -8.15
CA MET A 281 -9.73 10.47 -7.68
C MET A 281 -10.25 11.90 -7.49
N ALA A 282 -10.93 12.45 -8.50
CA ALA A 282 -11.45 13.81 -8.46
C ALA A 282 -12.47 14.01 -7.33
N ARG A 283 -13.36 13.02 -7.11
CA ARG A 283 -14.34 13.01 -6.00
C ARG A 283 -13.68 12.89 -4.64
N ALA A 284 -12.58 12.15 -4.55
CA ALA A 284 -11.77 12.04 -3.34
C ALA A 284 -10.85 13.25 -3.11
N GLY A 285 -10.84 14.23 -4.02
CA GLY A 285 -10.05 15.47 -3.90
C GLY A 285 -8.58 15.32 -4.27
N TYR A 286 -8.21 14.28 -5.05
CA TYR A 286 -6.88 14.09 -5.59
C TYR A 286 -6.67 14.83 -6.92
N ASN A 287 -5.42 15.17 -7.22
CA ASN A 287 -5.05 15.84 -8.46
C ASN A 287 -4.95 14.85 -9.62
N ILE A 288 -5.97 14.85 -10.49
CA ILE A 288 -6.05 13.96 -11.65
C ILE A 288 -4.99 14.24 -12.72
N THR A 289 -4.33 15.41 -12.71
CA THR A 289 -3.32 15.73 -13.74
C THR A 289 -2.00 15.01 -13.54
N ALA A 290 -1.79 14.39 -12.37
CA ALA A 290 -0.63 13.55 -12.11
C ALA A 290 -0.61 12.26 -12.96
N ALA A 291 -1.76 11.83 -13.48
CA ALA A 291 -1.94 10.56 -14.17
C ALA A 291 -1.03 10.41 -15.40
N GLU A 292 -0.95 11.42 -16.26
CA GLU A 292 -0.15 11.34 -17.49
C GLU A 292 1.34 11.18 -17.21
N ALA A 293 1.89 12.00 -16.30
CA ALA A 293 3.30 11.96 -15.93
C ALA A 293 3.67 10.62 -15.26
N PHE A 294 2.79 10.09 -14.42
CA PHE A 294 2.99 8.79 -13.77
C PHE A 294 3.03 7.64 -14.80
N TRP A 295 2.05 7.56 -15.71
CA TRP A 295 1.99 6.50 -16.71
C TRP A 295 3.18 6.54 -17.67
N ARG A 296 3.64 7.73 -18.09
CA ARG A 296 4.85 7.86 -18.91
C ARG A 296 6.07 7.30 -18.18
N ARG A 297 6.27 7.68 -16.93
CA ARG A 297 7.39 7.22 -16.10
C ARG A 297 7.32 5.71 -15.85
N LEU A 298 6.13 5.17 -15.60
CA LEU A 298 5.95 3.75 -15.40
C LEU A 298 6.33 2.96 -16.67
N ASN A 299 5.90 3.41 -17.85
CA ASN A 299 6.21 2.76 -19.13
C ASN A 299 7.72 2.79 -19.46
N GLU A 300 8.46 3.80 -19.02
CA GLU A 300 9.91 3.91 -19.22
C GLU A 300 10.69 2.98 -18.27
N THR A 301 10.05 2.46 -17.24
CA THR A 301 10.70 1.60 -16.25
C THR A 301 10.79 0.18 -16.79
N THR A 302 12.01 -0.37 -16.97
CA THR A 302 12.24 -1.73 -17.49
C THR A 302 11.59 -2.84 -16.65
N ARG A 303 11.20 -2.55 -15.40
CA ARG A 303 10.48 -3.46 -14.50
C ARG A 303 8.96 -3.47 -14.71
N ALA A 304 8.43 -2.58 -15.54
CA ALA A 304 6.96 -2.44 -15.75
C ALA A 304 6.34 -3.56 -16.59
N GLN A 305 7.14 -4.52 -17.09
CA GLN A 305 6.63 -5.64 -17.92
C GLN A 305 5.55 -6.47 -17.21
N ALA A 306 5.62 -6.61 -15.88
CA ALA A 306 4.61 -7.34 -15.12
C ALA A 306 3.25 -6.60 -15.08
N VAL A 307 3.29 -5.27 -14.92
CA VAL A 307 2.07 -4.43 -14.93
C VAL A 307 1.42 -4.45 -16.32
N THR A 308 2.23 -4.35 -17.38
CA THR A 308 1.71 -4.38 -18.77
C THR A 308 1.16 -5.74 -19.18
N ALA A 309 1.58 -6.82 -18.51
CA ALA A 309 1.03 -8.16 -18.76
C ALA A 309 -0.40 -8.32 -18.22
N THR A 310 -0.74 -7.66 -17.12
CA THR A 310 -2.09 -7.70 -16.53
C THR A 310 -2.95 -6.51 -16.96
N HIS A 311 -2.32 -5.37 -17.24
CA HIS A 311 -2.93 -4.10 -17.64
C HIS A 311 -2.31 -3.61 -18.96
N PRO A 312 -2.79 -4.10 -20.12
CA PRO A 312 -2.27 -3.68 -21.41
C PRO A 312 -2.22 -2.15 -21.53
N SER A 313 -1.04 -1.62 -21.85
CA SER A 313 -0.82 -0.18 -22.05
C SER A 313 -0.77 0.16 -23.56
N GLY A 314 -1.05 1.42 -23.90
CA GLY A 314 -0.93 1.91 -25.27
C GLY A 314 -1.11 3.42 -25.33
N GLU A 315 -0.70 4.04 -26.45
CA GLU A 315 -0.91 5.48 -26.69
C GLU A 315 -2.39 5.87 -26.62
N ASP A 316 -3.28 4.97 -27.04
CA ASP A 316 -4.74 5.16 -26.96
C ASP A 316 -5.23 5.37 -25.52
N ARG A 317 -4.61 4.70 -24.51
CA ARG A 317 -4.95 4.91 -23.10
C ARG A 317 -4.55 6.31 -22.64
N LEU A 318 -3.35 6.77 -22.99
CA LEU A 318 -2.89 8.13 -22.65
C LEU A 318 -3.80 9.21 -23.25
N HIS A 319 -4.21 9.03 -24.52
CA HIS A 319 -5.13 9.94 -25.18
C HIS A 319 -6.51 9.94 -24.51
N ALA A 320 -7.04 8.77 -24.15
CA ALA A 320 -8.30 8.63 -23.43
C ALA A 320 -8.26 9.30 -22.06
N LEU A 321 -7.14 9.18 -21.33
CA LEU A 321 -6.91 9.85 -20.05
C LEU A 321 -6.96 11.38 -20.18
N GLN A 322 -6.35 11.96 -21.22
CA GLN A 322 -6.39 13.40 -21.48
C GLN A 322 -7.81 13.90 -21.73
N GLY A 323 -8.60 13.13 -22.49
CA GLY A 323 -10.02 13.41 -22.71
C GLY A 323 -10.82 13.42 -21.41
N ALA A 324 -10.63 12.38 -20.57
CA ALA A 324 -11.29 12.26 -19.28
C ALA A 324 -10.92 13.40 -18.31
N ILE A 325 -9.63 13.77 -18.25
CA ILE A 325 -9.15 14.89 -17.43
C ILE A 325 -9.80 16.21 -17.89
N SER A 326 -9.91 16.43 -19.20
CA SER A 326 -10.53 17.62 -19.76
C SER A 326 -12.03 17.69 -19.42
N GLU A 327 -12.74 16.57 -19.53
CA GLU A 327 -14.15 16.44 -19.16
C GLU A 327 -14.37 16.71 -17.66
N ILE A 328 -13.59 16.09 -16.79
CA ILE A 328 -13.71 16.27 -15.33
C ILE A 328 -13.46 17.73 -14.96
N LYS A 329 -12.41 18.37 -15.52
CA LYS A 329 -12.14 19.80 -15.28
C LYS A 329 -13.27 20.71 -15.75
N ALA A 330 -13.90 20.39 -16.88
CA ALA A 330 -15.07 21.13 -17.36
C ALA A 330 -16.24 21.01 -16.40
N LYS A 331 -16.56 19.82 -15.89
CA LYS A 331 -17.58 19.57 -14.87
C LYS A 331 -17.28 20.31 -13.56
N GLN A 332 -16.02 20.27 -13.10
CA GLN A 332 -15.58 21.02 -11.91
C GLN A 332 -15.78 22.51 -12.06
N LYS A 333 -15.36 23.08 -13.20
CA LYS A 333 -15.56 24.51 -13.51
C LYS A 333 -17.04 24.89 -13.56
N ALA A 334 -17.88 24.03 -14.12
CA ALA A 334 -19.32 24.21 -14.20
C ALA A 334 -20.08 23.84 -12.91
N LYS A 335 -19.37 23.43 -11.85
CA LYS A 335 -19.96 22.93 -10.57
C LYS A 335 -20.99 21.82 -10.80
N GLN A 336 -20.79 21.00 -11.81
CA GLN A 336 -21.62 19.85 -12.11
C GLN A 336 -21.20 18.62 -11.25
N PRO A 337 -22.10 17.67 -11.00
CA PRO A 337 -21.73 16.43 -10.35
C PRO A 337 -20.60 15.70 -11.09
N LEU A 338 -19.62 15.22 -10.32
CA LEU A 338 -18.49 14.45 -10.87
C LEU A 338 -18.92 12.98 -11.06
N GLU A 339 -19.83 12.74 -11.99
CA GLU A 339 -20.30 11.42 -12.37
C GLU A 339 -19.80 11.05 -13.77
N PRO A 340 -19.25 9.84 -13.95
CA PRO A 340 -18.79 9.37 -15.25
C PRO A 340 -19.97 9.15 -16.20
N ASN A 341 -19.79 9.55 -17.47
CA ASN A 341 -20.79 9.34 -18.54
C ASN A 341 -20.66 7.91 -19.11
N LEU A 342 -20.98 6.90 -18.29
CA LEU A 342 -20.92 5.52 -18.74
C LEU A 342 -22.06 5.19 -19.70
N LYS A 343 -21.74 4.49 -20.79
CA LYS A 343 -22.77 3.90 -21.64
C LYS A 343 -23.41 2.73 -20.91
N PRO A 344 -24.73 2.52 -21.01
CA PRO A 344 -25.34 1.31 -20.48
C PRO A 344 -24.64 0.09 -21.08
N ARG A 345 -24.24 -0.88 -20.24
CA ARG A 345 -23.76 -2.19 -20.72
C ARG A 345 -24.95 -2.93 -21.33
N GLN A 346 -24.82 -3.33 -22.60
CA GLN A 346 -25.81 -4.13 -23.31
C GLN A 346 -25.84 -5.56 -22.77
#